data_60972b61f067d3d86795658b53a942b9
#
_entry.id   60972b61f067d3d86795658b53a942b9
#
_cell.length_a   1.000
_cell.length_b   1.000
_cell.length_c   1.000
_cell.angle_alpha   90.00
_cell.angle_beta   90.00
_cell.angle_gamma   90.00
#
_symmetry.space_group_name_H-M   'P 1'
#
loop_
_entity.id
_entity.type
_entity.pdbx_description
1 polymer ?
#
loop_
_entity_poly.entity_id
_entity_poly.type
_entity_poly.pdbx_seq_one_letter_code
_entity_poly.pdbx_strand_id
1 'polypeptide(L)'
;MAAGVYPYFREIEGKQGTEVDMGGHKVLMFGSNAYTGLTGDERVIEAGVKALRQYGAGCAGSRFLNGTLDLHVQLEKELAAFVGKDEALCFSTGFTVNEGVIACITGRDDYIICDDRDHASIVDGRRLSFSTN
;
A
#
# COMPACT_ATOMS: atom_id res chain seq x y z
N MET A 1 -19.86 19.57 -10.69
CA MET A 1 -20.79 18.66 -11.38
C MET A 1 -21.24 19.20 -12.74
N ALA A 2 -21.60 20.46 -12.86
CA ALA A 2 -22.09 21.02 -14.13
C ALA A 2 -21.11 21.00 -15.32
N ALA A 3 -19.80 20.89 -15.08
CA ALA A 3 -18.77 20.83 -16.13
C ALA A 3 -18.34 19.40 -16.52
N GLY A 4 -18.95 18.34 -15.98
CA GLY A 4 -18.63 16.96 -16.30
C GLY A 4 -17.23 16.47 -15.88
N VAL A 5 -16.48 17.27 -15.13
CA VAL A 5 -15.08 17.00 -14.72
C VAL A 5 -14.97 16.47 -13.28
N TYR A 6 -16.07 16.18 -12.62
CA TYR A 6 -16.02 15.63 -11.27
C TYR A 6 -15.58 14.17 -11.31
N PRO A 7 -14.54 13.78 -10.57
CA PRO A 7 -14.09 12.40 -10.49
C PRO A 7 -15.18 11.53 -9.87
N TYR A 8 -15.38 10.37 -10.43
CA TYR A 8 -16.43 9.46 -10.00
C TYR A 8 -16.00 8.74 -8.72
N PHE A 9 -16.66 9.00 -7.61
CA PHE A 9 -16.62 8.18 -6.42
C PHE A 9 -17.88 7.31 -6.41
N ARG A 10 -17.88 6.24 -7.20
CA ARG A 10 -18.99 5.30 -7.28
C ARG A 10 -18.89 4.31 -6.12
N GLU A 11 -19.96 4.17 -5.38
CA GLU A 11 -20.03 3.23 -4.26
C GLU A 11 -20.10 1.80 -4.78
N ILE A 12 -19.32 0.92 -4.15
CA ILE A 12 -19.32 -0.53 -4.36
C ILE A 12 -19.89 -1.15 -3.10
N GLU A 13 -20.92 -1.97 -3.24
CA GLU A 13 -21.57 -2.66 -2.15
C GLU A 13 -21.02 -4.06 -1.97
N GLY A 14 -20.66 -4.43 -0.73
CA GLY A 14 -20.19 -5.77 -0.39
C GLY A 14 -18.74 -6.08 -0.74
N LYS A 15 -18.44 -7.37 -0.91
CA LYS A 15 -17.09 -7.87 -1.21
C LYS A 15 -16.67 -7.49 -2.63
N GLN A 16 -15.41 -7.07 -2.77
CA GLN A 16 -14.83 -6.75 -4.08
C GLN A 16 -14.22 -7.99 -4.72
N GLY A 17 -14.90 -8.52 -5.73
CA GLY A 17 -14.44 -9.63 -6.57
C GLY A 17 -14.34 -9.21 -8.03
N THR A 18 -14.46 -10.18 -8.92
CA THR A 18 -14.54 -9.96 -10.38
C THR A 18 -15.90 -9.37 -10.79
N GLU A 19 -16.93 -9.62 -10.00
CA GLU A 19 -18.24 -8.98 -10.08
C GLU A 19 -18.51 -8.22 -8.79
N VAL A 20 -19.07 -7.04 -8.91
CA VAL A 20 -19.43 -6.17 -7.78
C VAL A 20 -20.83 -5.60 -7.96
N ASP A 21 -21.48 -5.28 -6.85
CA ASP A 21 -22.74 -4.55 -6.87
C ASP A 21 -22.44 -3.04 -6.81
N MET A 22 -22.99 -2.30 -7.76
CA MET A 22 -22.77 -0.85 -7.89
C MET A 22 -24.07 -0.17 -8.32
N GLY A 23 -24.64 0.63 -7.42
CA GLY A 23 -25.90 1.34 -7.67
C GLY A 23 -27.07 0.40 -8.01
N GLY A 24 -27.17 -0.74 -7.32
CA GLY A 24 -28.20 -1.77 -7.52
C GLY A 24 -28.03 -2.66 -8.76
N HIS A 25 -26.87 -2.59 -9.42
CA HIS A 25 -26.55 -3.40 -10.60
C HIS A 25 -25.30 -4.24 -10.38
N LYS A 26 -25.29 -5.48 -10.85
CA LYS A 26 -24.07 -6.29 -10.95
C LYS A 26 -23.25 -5.86 -12.16
N VAL A 27 -21.98 -5.52 -11.91
CA VAL A 27 -21.04 -5.08 -12.94
C VAL A 27 -19.74 -5.86 -12.85
N LEU A 28 -19.08 -6.04 -14.00
CA LEU A 28 -17.74 -6.64 -14.04
C LEU A 28 -16.69 -5.60 -13.65
N MET A 29 -15.78 -5.99 -12.74
CA MET A 29 -14.72 -5.13 -12.25
C MET A 29 -13.42 -5.37 -13.02
N PHE A 30 -13.09 -4.46 -13.95
CA PHE A 30 -11.83 -4.47 -14.70
C PHE A 30 -10.78 -3.49 -14.13
N GLY A 31 -11.16 -2.63 -13.21
CA GLY A 31 -10.29 -1.58 -12.64
C GLY A 31 -9.75 -1.92 -11.24
N SER A 32 -9.50 -3.19 -10.93
CA SER A 32 -9.04 -3.62 -9.62
C SER A 32 -7.52 -3.74 -9.53
N ASN A 33 -6.94 -3.32 -8.39
CA ASN A 33 -5.54 -3.58 -8.03
C ASN A 33 -5.35 -4.91 -7.28
N ALA A 34 -6.40 -5.70 -7.12
CA ALA A 34 -6.34 -7.02 -6.46
C ALA A 34 -5.79 -8.10 -7.41
N TYR A 35 -4.58 -7.90 -7.93
CA TYR A 35 -3.97 -8.76 -8.98
C TYR A 35 -3.87 -10.23 -8.60
N THR A 36 -3.71 -10.55 -7.32
CA THR A 36 -3.58 -11.91 -6.80
C THR A 36 -4.92 -12.56 -6.45
N GLY A 37 -6.01 -11.80 -6.46
CA GLY A 37 -7.35 -12.29 -6.09
C GLY A 37 -7.53 -12.65 -4.61
N LEU A 38 -6.60 -12.27 -3.74
CA LEU A 38 -6.60 -12.66 -2.33
C LEU A 38 -7.50 -11.81 -1.43
N THR A 39 -8.04 -10.70 -1.91
CA THR A 39 -8.88 -9.79 -1.11
C THR A 39 -10.14 -10.45 -0.55
N GLY A 40 -10.65 -11.48 -1.24
CA GLY A 40 -11.83 -12.26 -0.81
C GLY A 40 -11.53 -13.65 -0.28
N ASP A 41 -10.26 -14.03 -0.13
CA ASP A 41 -9.85 -15.35 0.35
C ASP A 41 -10.15 -15.49 1.84
N GLU A 42 -10.95 -16.49 2.21
CA GLU A 42 -11.37 -16.71 3.60
C GLU A 42 -10.19 -16.95 4.55
N ARG A 43 -9.10 -17.54 4.07
CA ARG A 43 -7.88 -17.75 4.90
C ARG A 43 -7.25 -16.40 5.29
N VAL A 44 -7.26 -15.45 4.35
CA VAL A 44 -6.74 -14.10 4.61
C VAL A 44 -7.67 -13.33 5.54
N ILE A 45 -8.99 -13.44 5.32
CA ILE A 45 -10.01 -12.82 6.17
C ILE A 45 -9.89 -13.33 7.60
N GLU A 46 -9.85 -14.66 7.80
CA GLU A 46 -9.76 -15.27 9.14
C GLU A 46 -8.44 -14.92 9.85
N ALA A 47 -7.33 -14.83 9.12
CA ALA A 47 -6.07 -14.33 9.69
C ALA A 47 -6.21 -12.89 10.20
N GLY A 48 -6.88 -12.04 9.42
CA GLY A 48 -7.19 -10.66 9.81
C GLY A 48 -8.10 -10.59 11.04
N VAL A 49 -9.15 -11.40 11.09
CA VAL A 49 -10.06 -11.48 12.24
C VAL A 49 -9.30 -11.92 13.50
N LYS A 50 -8.42 -12.92 13.38
CA LYS A 50 -7.60 -13.40 14.50
C LYS A 50 -6.65 -12.30 15.00
N ALA A 51 -5.98 -11.61 14.09
CA ALA A 51 -5.09 -10.50 14.46
C ALA A 51 -5.86 -9.37 15.15
N LEU A 52 -7.04 -9.01 14.63
CA LEU A 52 -7.89 -7.98 15.23
C LEU A 52 -8.33 -8.33 16.67
N ARG A 53 -8.65 -9.58 16.92
CA ARG A 53 -9.00 -10.06 18.27
C ARG A 53 -7.81 -10.07 19.23
N GLN A 54 -6.62 -10.36 18.71
CA GLN A 54 -5.38 -10.45 19.51
C GLN A 54 -4.80 -9.08 19.83
N TYR A 55 -4.75 -8.18 18.85
CA TYR A 55 -4.02 -6.91 18.93
C TYR A 55 -4.94 -5.68 19.03
N GLY A 56 -6.22 -5.83 18.80
CA GLY A 56 -7.17 -4.72 18.72
C GLY A 56 -7.20 -4.08 17.33
N ALA A 57 -7.88 -2.95 17.22
CA ALA A 57 -8.17 -2.28 15.95
C ALA A 57 -7.02 -1.46 15.38
N GLY A 58 -5.88 -1.37 16.05
CA GLY A 58 -4.72 -0.60 15.59
C GLY A 58 -3.60 -0.53 16.60
N CYS A 59 -2.52 0.15 16.20
CA CYS A 59 -1.35 0.38 17.03
C CYS A 59 -1.48 1.71 17.78
N ALA A 60 -0.97 1.76 19.03
CA ALA A 60 -1.07 2.95 19.88
C ALA A 60 -0.11 4.09 19.47
N GLY A 61 0.73 3.88 18.46
CA GLY A 61 1.66 4.88 17.96
C GLY A 61 2.42 4.45 16.73
N SER A 62 3.39 5.27 16.31
CA SER A 62 4.24 4.93 15.18
C SER A 62 5.18 3.77 15.51
N ARG A 63 5.63 3.06 14.48
CA ARG A 63 6.58 1.95 14.62
C ARG A 63 7.88 2.36 15.31
N PHE A 64 8.33 3.57 15.08
CA PHE A 64 9.56 4.11 15.68
C PHE A 64 9.45 4.29 17.19
N LEU A 65 8.27 4.59 17.71
CA LEU A 65 8.06 4.87 19.14
C LEU A 65 7.55 3.63 19.89
N ASN A 66 6.26 3.37 19.80
CA ASN A 66 5.56 2.37 20.60
C ASN A 66 4.55 1.52 19.81
N GLY A 67 4.55 1.61 18.49
CA GLY A 67 3.60 0.91 17.62
C GLY A 67 4.17 -0.32 16.89
N THR A 68 5.39 -0.77 17.21
CA THR A 68 5.95 -2.00 16.63
C THR A 68 5.44 -3.21 17.42
N LEU A 69 4.62 -4.02 16.77
CA LEU A 69 4.14 -5.29 17.29
C LEU A 69 5.09 -6.43 16.84
N ASP A 70 5.06 -7.55 17.55
CA ASP A 70 5.71 -8.81 17.15
C ASP A 70 5.25 -9.27 15.75
N LEU A 71 3.97 -9.04 15.41
CA LEU A 71 3.39 -9.30 14.10
C LEU A 71 4.13 -8.55 12.97
N HIS A 72 4.55 -7.32 13.18
CA HIS A 72 5.34 -6.57 12.20
C HIS A 72 6.72 -7.21 12.00
N VAL A 73 7.38 -7.55 13.10
CA VAL A 73 8.72 -8.16 13.06
C VAL A 73 8.70 -9.52 12.39
N GLN A 74 7.68 -10.33 12.69
CA GLN A 74 7.49 -11.63 12.06
C GLN A 74 7.24 -11.49 10.56
N LEU A 75 6.35 -10.58 10.14
CA LEU A 75 6.06 -10.31 8.73
C LEU A 75 7.32 -9.92 7.96
N GLU A 76 8.13 -9.04 8.52
CA GLU A 76 9.38 -8.59 7.88
C GLU A 76 10.38 -9.74 7.71
N LYS A 77 10.54 -10.61 8.71
CA LYS A 77 11.36 -11.81 8.61
C LYS A 77 10.86 -12.78 7.53
N GLU A 78 9.56 -13.03 7.50
CA GLU A 78 8.96 -13.93 6.50
C GLU A 78 9.08 -13.34 5.08
N LEU A 79 8.88 -12.04 4.90
CA LEU A 79 9.07 -11.36 3.62
C LEU A 79 10.53 -11.40 3.17
N ALA A 80 11.49 -11.12 4.05
CA ALA A 80 12.90 -11.21 3.75
C ALA A 80 13.28 -12.63 3.26
N ALA A 81 12.84 -13.66 4.00
CA ALA A 81 13.05 -15.05 3.62
C ALA A 81 12.40 -15.40 2.27
N PHE A 82 11.16 -14.93 2.04
CA PHE A 82 10.43 -15.19 0.80
C PHE A 82 11.13 -14.62 -0.44
N VAL A 83 11.68 -13.40 -0.34
CA VAL A 83 12.39 -12.74 -1.44
C VAL A 83 13.89 -13.04 -1.47
N GLY A 84 14.41 -13.86 -0.55
CA GLY A 84 15.83 -14.25 -0.48
C GLY A 84 16.75 -13.07 -0.12
N LYS A 85 16.33 -12.21 0.80
CA LYS A 85 17.10 -11.08 1.34
C LYS A 85 17.35 -11.28 2.83
N ASP A 86 18.37 -10.59 3.35
CA ASP A 86 18.75 -10.68 4.76
C ASP A 86 17.70 -10.01 5.65
N GLU A 87 17.14 -8.88 5.21
CA GLU A 87 16.20 -8.08 5.96
C GLU A 87 15.09 -7.51 5.04
N ALA A 88 13.98 -7.15 5.63
CA ALA A 88 12.89 -6.42 4.98
C ALA A 88 12.33 -5.37 5.92
N LEU A 89 11.81 -4.28 5.36
CA LEU A 89 11.09 -3.23 6.07
C LEU A 89 9.72 -3.06 5.43
N CYS A 90 8.67 -3.21 6.24
CA CYS A 90 7.29 -3.08 5.78
C CYS A 90 6.76 -1.67 5.96
N PHE A 91 6.19 -1.11 4.90
CA PHE A 91 5.49 0.17 4.90
C PHE A 91 3.99 -0.09 4.72
N SER A 92 3.17 0.88 5.14
CA SER A 92 1.71 0.77 5.03
C SER A 92 1.19 0.77 3.59
N THR A 93 1.92 1.42 2.67
CA THR A 93 1.57 1.47 1.25
C THR A 93 2.82 1.51 0.36
N GLY A 94 2.68 1.11 -0.92
CA GLY A 94 3.74 1.29 -1.91
C GLY A 94 4.06 2.77 -2.18
N PHE A 95 3.08 3.66 -1.97
CA PHE A 95 3.29 5.10 -2.07
C PHE A 95 4.33 5.57 -1.05
N THR A 96 4.13 5.22 0.22
CA THR A 96 5.06 5.58 1.31
C THR A 96 6.41 4.87 1.20
N VAL A 97 6.50 3.71 0.54
CA VAL A 97 7.78 3.08 0.21
C VAL A 97 8.61 4.01 -0.67
N ASN A 98 8.04 4.45 -1.79
CA ASN A 98 8.76 5.30 -2.74
C ASN A 98 9.15 6.65 -2.13
N GLU A 99 8.27 7.29 -1.37
CA GLU A 99 8.60 8.53 -0.65
C GLU A 99 9.73 8.33 0.35
N GLY A 100 9.63 7.31 1.20
CA GLY A 100 10.61 7.07 2.27
C GLY A 100 11.96 6.59 1.72
N VAL A 101 11.98 5.63 0.82
CA VAL A 101 13.21 5.04 0.30
C VAL A 101 13.98 6.03 -0.55
N ILE A 102 13.34 6.66 -1.54
CA ILE A 102 14.01 7.60 -2.45
C ILE A 102 14.63 8.75 -1.66
N ALA A 103 13.87 9.38 -0.77
CA ALA A 103 14.35 10.49 0.04
C ALA A 103 15.46 10.09 1.02
N CYS A 104 15.46 8.82 1.49
CA CYS A 104 16.43 8.32 2.46
C CYS A 104 17.80 7.97 1.84
N ILE A 105 17.79 7.40 0.62
CA ILE A 105 19.03 6.89 -0.01
C ILE A 105 19.71 7.89 -0.94
N THR A 106 19.12 9.06 -1.17
CA THR A 106 19.66 10.09 -2.07
C THR A 106 19.88 11.41 -1.35
N GLY A 107 20.96 12.09 -1.68
CA GLY A 107 21.39 13.35 -1.10
C GLY A 107 21.76 14.40 -2.15
N ARG A 108 22.38 15.51 -1.69
CA ARG A 108 22.68 16.69 -2.54
C ARG A 108 23.61 16.41 -3.71
N ASP A 109 24.49 15.42 -3.54
CA ASP A 109 25.50 15.07 -4.56
C ASP A 109 25.04 13.94 -5.49
N ASP A 110 23.82 13.47 -5.33
CA ASP A 110 23.22 12.40 -6.11
C ASP A 110 22.32 12.96 -7.22
N TYR A 111 22.17 12.17 -8.27
CA TYR A 111 21.24 12.44 -9.37
C TYR A 111 20.18 11.33 -9.40
N ILE A 112 18.92 11.72 -9.56
CA ILE A 112 17.81 10.81 -9.75
C ILE A 112 17.36 10.89 -11.20
N ILE A 113 17.58 9.81 -11.96
CA ILE A 113 17.12 9.70 -13.36
C ILE A 113 15.76 9.01 -13.33
N CYS A 114 14.75 9.71 -13.81
CA CYS A 114 13.34 9.28 -13.77
C CYS A 114 12.76 9.24 -15.17
N ASP A 115 11.73 8.40 -15.35
CA ASP A 115 10.83 8.47 -16.50
C ASP A 115 9.91 9.71 -16.38
N ASP A 116 9.49 10.28 -17.51
CA ASP A 116 8.57 11.43 -17.54
C ASP A 116 7.13 11.07 -17.11
N ARG A 117 6.82 9.78 -17.08
CA ARG A 117 5.50 9.22 -16.69
C ARG A 117 5.55 8.34 -15.45
N ASP A 118 6.52 8.56 -14.60
CA ASP A 118 6.61 7.85 -13.33
C ASP A 118 5.35 8.02 -12.48
N HIS A 119 5.08 7.01 -11.67
CA HIS A 119 3.99 7.07 -10.70
C HIS A 119 4.16 8.27 -9.75
N ALA A 120 3.07 8.89 -9.34
CA ALA A 120 3.07 10.07 -8.47
C ALA A 120 3.93 9.91 -7.21
N SER A 121 3.99 8.72 -6.62
CA SER A 121 4.82 8.44 -5.44
C SER A 121 6.32 8.57 -5.71
N ILE A 122 6.79 8.23 -6.92
CA ILE A 122 8.19 8.42 -7.31
C ILE A 122 8.47 9.91 -7.50
N VAL A 123 7.54 10.62 -8.15
CA VAL A 123 7.61 12.08 -8.30
C VAL A 123 7.71 12.77 -6.94
N ASP A 124 6.91 12.34 -5.96
CA ASP A 124 6.92 12.94 -4.63
C ASP A 124 8.16 12.50 -3.82
N GLY A 125 8.58 11.26 -3.93
CA GLY A 125 9.82 10.77 -3.31
C GLY A 125 11.06 11.55 -3.75
N ARG A 126 11.18 11.85 -5.06
CA ARG A 126 12.29 12.67 -5.56
C ARG A 126 12.20 14.14 -5.11
N ARG A 127 10.98 14.70 -4.97
CA ARG A 127 10.79 16.06 -4.45
C ARG A 127 11.17 16.19 -2.98
N LEU A 128 11.00 15.13 -2.19
CA LEU A 128 11.41 15.06 -0.79
C LEU A 128 12.92 14.88 -0.64
N SER A 129 13.60 14.37 -1.66
CA SER A 129 15.04 14.26 -1.70
C SER A 129 15.71 15.63 -1.89
N PHE A 130 16.90 15.79 -1.35
CA PHE A 130 17.77 16.94 -1.62
C PHE A 130 18.63 16.77 -2.88
N SER A 131 18.44 15.70 -3.63
CA SER A 131 19.18 15.41 -4.85
C SER A 131 18.83 16.34 -6.01
N THR A 132 19.69 16.40 -7.02
CA THR A 132 19.41 17.06 -8.29
C THR A 132 18.49 16.16 -9.14
N ASN A 133 17.41 16.72 -9.65
CA ASN A 133 16.43 16.05 -10.52
C ASN A 133 16.60 16.49 -11.97
#